data_2cbdbf9bdfed5f7391573ac6f68b00ab
#
_entry.id   2cbdbf9bdfed5f7391573ac6f68b00ab
#
_cell.length_a   1.000
_cell.length_b   1.000
_cell.length_c   1.000
_cell.angle_alpha   90.00
_cell.angle_beta   90.00
_cell.angle_gamma   90.00
#
_symmetry.space_group_name_H-M   'P 1'
#
loop_
_entity.id
_entity.type
_entity.pdbx_description
1 polymer ?
#
loop_
_entity_poly.entity_id
_entity_poly.type
_entity_poly.pdbx_seq_one_letter_code
_entity_poly.pdbx_strand_id
1 'polypeptide(L)'
;MKNKTRILGFLAAGVVASTIMLAGCKNNAQTTTNGGQSSSLVTAQKGEKDNPFNIAEAVEKCAANDAETRYYVKGKIKKISNVQYGQMILEDETGTLEVYGSYGADGEKRYSELLDKPQVGDTVLMYATLVTFNSKPEIKSGWIISFEKGKNEFDPSKYEEVSVNDARLKADDSLVKVSGTVAKITYASGMKPNGIYLVDNTNSIYVYDSNGSITSEVNVGNNITLYGKKTHYILEKEQTAAAKYGYKGCNQLVDCRLEKNDNKTNIVNYDWVKSSTVKDVMNTPVSEDISTTIYKVNALIKKAPGDGFINYYINDLDGTTGSYVYTQANGNDLDYLEPFDGKICTVYLSAINAKSLDSGCIWRFIPVSVKDENYKFDVANTNDFVLNYYAMDQFDSSYEGDPETELLTSVSSTLLGFENATISYSSSDENVFYFDNSDNKVVLHAKDYGKATITITVSYNGTSKSQTIEIEYKKPVTYKACNIWFY
;
A
#
# COMPACT_ATOMS: atom_id res chain seq x y z
N MET A 1 -22.68 -5.15 12.19
CA MET A 1 -22.62 -6.36 11.38
C MET A 1 -22.98 -5.98 9.96
N LYS A 2 -22.00 -5.80 9.09
CA LYS A 2 -22.20 -5.56 7.65
C LYS A 2 -21.56 -6.70 6.91
N ASN A 3 -22.38 -7.56 6.31
CA ASN A 3 -21.95 -8.65 5.44
C ASN A 3 -21.23 -8.08 4.21
N LYS A 4 -19.95 -8.41 4.06
CA LYS A 4 -19.21 -8.21 2.81
C LYS A 4 -19.23 -9.52 2.04
N THR A 5 -20.14 -9.63 1.09
CA THR A 5 -20.15 -10.75 0.12
C THR A 5 -19.02 -10.50 -0.87
N ARG A 6 -18.01 -11.36 -0.88
CA ARG A 6 -17.00 -11.40 -1.94
C ARG A 6 -17.47 -12.35 -3.03
N ILE A 7 -17.75 -11.80 -4.20
CA ILE A 7 -18.04 -12.60 -5.40
C ILE A 7 -16.70 -12.86 -6.11
N LEU A 8 -16.25 -14.11 -6.13
CA LEU A 8 -15.11 -14.53 -6.96
C LEU A 8 -15.63 -14.90 -8.36
N GLY A 9 -15.11 -14.20 -9.36
CA GLY A 9 -15.34 -14.52 -10.76
C GLY A 9 -14.25 -15.45 -11.30
N PHE A 10 -14.67 -16.56 -11.92
CA PHE A 10 -13.77 -17.50 -12.60
C PHE A 10 -13.20 -16.92 -13.89
N LEU A 11 -11.89 -17.04 -14.07
CA LEU A 11 -11.19 -16.82 -15.34
C LEU A 11 -10.94 -18.18 -16.00
N ALA A 12 -11.68 -18.46 -17.07
CA ALA A 12 -11.34 -19.53 -17.99
C ALA A 12 -10.33 -18.99 -19.04
N ALA A 13 -9.11 -19.50 -19.02
CA ALA A 13 -8.10 -19.19 -20.02
C ALA A 13 -8.40 -19.96 -21.31
N GLY A 14 -8.94 -19.28 -22.31
CA GLY A 14 -9.05 -19.77 -23.67
C GLY A 14 -7.85 -19.31 -24.50
N VAL A 15 -6.93 -20.23 -24.80
CA VAL A 15 -5.87 -20.01 -25.80
C VAL A 15 -6.47 -20.19 -27.18
N VAL A 16 -6.61 -19.11 -27.94
CA VAL A 16 -6.90 -19.16 -29.37
C VAL A 16 -5.59 -18.88 -30.12
N ALA A 17 -5.04 -19.95 -30.69
CA ALA A 17 -3.93 -19.86 -31.64
C ALA A 17 -4.48 -19.46 -33.01
N SER A 18 -4.18 -18.25 -33.46
CA SER A 18 -4.49 -17.82 -34.83
C SER A 18 -3.32 -18.13 -35.75
N THR A 19 -3.45 -19.16 -36.55
CA THR A 19 -2.55 -19.45 -37.68
C THR A 19 -2.84 -18.52 -38.85
N ILE A 20 -1.87 -17.70 -39.21
CA ILE A 20 -1.91 -16.88 -40.43
C ILE A 20 -1.39 -17.76 -41.59
N MET A 21 -2.25 -18.10 -42.53
CA MET A 21 -1.84 -18.68 -43.82
C MET A 21 -1.53 -17.55 -44.80
N LEU A 22 -0.30 -17.49 -45.24
CA LEU A 22 0.09 -16.73 -46.41
C LEU A 22 -0.25 -17.56 -47.67
N ALA A 23 -1.20 -17.10 -48.45
CA ALA A 23 -1.44 -17.58 -49.79
C ALA A 23 -0.90 -16.56 -50.80
N GLY A 24 0.14 -16.94 -51.48
CA GLY A 24 0.63 -16.18 -52.62
C GLY A 24 -0.22 -16.49 -53.88
N CYS A 25 -0.57 -15.48 -54.63
CA CYS A 25 -1.12 -15.64 -55.99
C CYS A 25 -0.29 -14.88 -56.99
N LYS A 26 0.06 -15.63 -58.03
CA LYS A 26 0.75 -15.22 -59.25
C LYS A 26 -0.14 -14.36 -60.15
N ASN A 27 0.51 -13.47 -60.86
CA ASN A 27 -0.01 -12.61 -61.95
C ASN A 27 -0.75 -13.39 -63.05
N ASN A 28 -1.84 -12.79 -63.55
CA ASN A 28 -2.10 -12.75 -64.98
C ASN A 28 -2.83 -11.47 -65.35
N ALA A 29 -2.30 -10.81 -66.34
CA ALA A 29 -2.80 -9.57 -66.92
C ALA A 29 -3.97 -9.86 -67.86
N GLN A 30 -5.06 -9.05 -67.74
CA GLN A 30 -5.88 -8.70 -68.91
C GLN A 30 -6.55 -7.35 -68.68
N THR A 31 -6.29 -6.49 -69.62
CA THR A 31 -6.78 -5.13 -69.76
C THR A 31 -8.27 -5.08 -70.14
N THR A 32 -9.05 -4.31 -69.36
CA THR A 32 -10.21 -3.57 -69.96
C THR A 32 -10.50 -2.32 -69.10
N THR A 33 -10.63 -1.23 -69.81
CA THR A 33 -10.97 0.14 -69.41
C THR A 33 -12.38 0.25 -68.85
N ASN A 34 -12.56 0.96 -67.74
CA ASN A 34 -13.40 2.14 -67.47
C ASN A 34 -13.95 2.19 -66.05
N GLY A 35 -13.92 3.36 -65.48
CA GLY A 35 -14.69 3.74 -64.29
C GLY A 35 -13.84 4.09 -63.09
N GLY A 36 -13.39 5.33 -63.06
CA GLY A 36 -12.73 5.91 -61.87
C GLY A 36 -13.70 5.94 -60.69
N GLN A 37 -13.36 5.21 -59.66
CA GLN A 37 -13.77 5.50 -58.30
C GLN A 37 -12.49 5.74 -57.51
N SER A 38 -12.17 7.01 -57.34
CA SER A 38 -11.20 7.46 -56.34
C SER A 38 -11.76 7.08 -54.99
N SER A 39 -11.26 5.99 -54.39
CA SER A 39 -11.43 5.78 -52.97
C SER A 39 -10.63 6.85 -52.24
N SER A 40 -11.29 8.00 -51.97
CA SER A 40 -10.78 8.92 -50.99
C SER A 40 -10.63 8.17 -49.68
N LEU A 41 -9.38 7.95 -49.24
CA LEU A 41 -9.09 7.60 -47.89
C LEU A 41 -9.72 8.68 -47.02
N VAL A 42 -10.88 8.38 -46.42
CA VAL A 42 -11.49 9.24 -45.41
C VAL A 42 -10.54 9.22 -44.24
N THR A 43 -9.69 10.26 -44.16
CA THR A 43 -8.81 10.48 -43.01
C THR A 43 -9.74 10.71 -41.81
N ALA A 44 -9.64 9.87 -40.76
CA ALA A 44 -10.43 10.03 -39.55
C ALA A 44 -10.28 11.47 -39.02
N GLN A 45 -11.39 12.05 -38.60
CA GLN A 45 -11.41 13.41 -38.07
C GLN A 45 -10.59 13.45 -36.77
N LYS A 46 -9.90 14.57 -36.51
CA LYS A 46 -9.09 14.71 -35.29
C LYS A 46 -9.97 14.64 -34.04
N GLY A 47 -9.52 13.89 -33.03
CA GLY A 47 -10.29 13.59 -31.80
C GLY A 47 -11.19 12.36 -31.91
N GLU A 48 -11.19 11.67 -33.07
CA GLU A 48 -11.80 10.35 -33.23
C GLU A 48 -10.84 9.22 -32.75
N LYS A 49 -11.37 8.01 -32.57
CA LYS A 49 -10.62 6.87 -32.04
C LYS A 49 -9.35 6.55 -32.82
N ASP A 50 -9.46 6.60 -34.16
CA ASP A 50 -8.35 6.27 -35.07
C ASP A 50 -7.43 7.46 -35.34
N ASN A 51 -7.78 8.66 -34.83
CA ASN A 51 -6.99 9.88 -34.92
C ASN A 51 -7.16 10.69 -33.62
N PRO A 52 -6.72 10.20 -32.46
CA PRO A 52 -6.91 10.87 -31.16
C PRO A 52 -6.13 12.18 -31.09
N PHE A 53 -6.57 13.08 -30.24
CA PHE A 53 -5.78 14.26 -29.87
C PHE A 53 -4.49 13.85 -29.15
N ASN A 54 -3.39 14.54 -29.47
CA ASN A 54 -2.21 14.62 -28.61
C ASN A 54 -2.49 15.60 -27.45
N ILE A 55 -1.54 15.74 -26.52
CA ILE A 55 -1.76 16.56 -25.31
C ILE A 55 -1.97 18.05 -25.66
N ALA A 56 -1.17 18.66 -26.57
CA ALA A 56 -1.34 20.05 -26.92
C ALA A 56 -2.70 20.31 -27.58
N GLU A 57 -3.13 19.45 -28.49
CA GLU A 57 -4.42 19.56 -29.18
C GLU A 57 -5.59 19.39 -28.18
N ALA A 58 -5.46 18.48 -27.22
CA ALA A 58 -6.45 18.29 -26.13
C ALA A 58 -6.52 19.54 -25.22
N VAL A 59 -5.38 20.14 -24.89
CA VAL A 59 -5.29 21.38 -24.11
C VAL A 59 -5.97 22.54 -24.89
N GLU A 60 -5.68 22.68 -26.17
CA GLU A 60 -6.34 23.69 -27.01
C GLU A 60 -7.86 23.49 -27.06
N LYS A 61 -8.29 22.23 -27.22
CA LYS A 61 -9.71 21.86 -27.24
C LYS A 61 -10.43 22.18 -25.92
N CYS A 62 -9.75 22.12 -24.77
CA CYS A 62 -10.31 22.49 -23.48
C CYS A 62 -10.83 23.95 -23.44
N ALA A 63 -10.28 24.83 -24.25
CA ALA A 63 -10.73 26.24 -24.32
C ALA A 63 -12.19 26.40 -24.77
N ALA A 64 -12.74 25.44 -25.51
CA ALA A 64 -14.15 25.43 -25.90
C ALA A 64 -15.07 25.18 -24.71
N ASN A 65 -14.54 24.62 -23.60
CA ASN A 65 -15.23 24.30 -22.35
C ASN A 65 -16.55 23.50 -22.54
N ASP A 66 -16.53 22.57 -23.49
CA ASP A 66 -17.68 21.72 -23.85
C ASP A 66 -17.65 20.48 -22.95
N ALA A 67 -18.53 20.46 -21.95
CA ALA A 67 -18.63 19.37 -20.98
C ALA A 67 -19.49 18.19 -21.47
N GLU A 68 -20.10 18.27 -22.65
CA GLU A 68 -21.01 17.25 -23.18
C GLU A 68 -20.34 16.37 -24.23
N THR A 69 -19.54 16.98 -25.10
CA THR A 69 -18.86 16.27 -26.19
C THR A 69 -17.61 15.57 -25.67
N ARG A 70 -17.45 14.31 -26.08
CA ARG A 70 -16.26 13.50 -25.75
C ARG A 70 -15.36 13.35 -26.97
N TYR A 71 -14.07 13.34 -26.70
CA TYR A 71 -13.02 13.17 -27.69
C TYR A 71 -12.04 12.09 -27.25
N TYR A 72 -11.39 11.46 -28.22
CA TYR A 72 -10.29 10.55 -27.91
C TYR A 72 -9.01 11.35 -27.72
N VAL A 73 -8.32 11.05 -26.62
CA VAL A 73 -7.02 11.63 -26.24
C VAL A 73 -6.05 10.49 -25.97
N LYS A 74 -4.84 10.58 -26.53
CA LYS A 74 -3.75 9.62 -26.26
C LYS A 74 -2.62 10.32 -25.52
N GLY A 75 -2.14 9.71 -24.43
CA GLY A 75 -1.01 10.23 -23.66
C GLY A 75 -0.44 9.18 -22.73
N LYS A 76 0.80 9.39 -22.30
CA LYS A 76 1.48 8.54 -21.32
C LYS A 76 1.13 9.02 -19.92
N ILE A 77 0.88 8.10 -18.98
CA ILE A 77 0.65 8.46 -17.58
C ILE A 77 1.99 8.86 -16.95
N LYS A 78 2.13 10.14 -16.62
CA LYS A 78 3.28 10.69 -15.91
C LYS A 78 3.20 10.44 -14.40
N LYS A 79 2.00 10.61 -13.83
CA LYS A 79 1.74 10.52 -12.39
C LYS A 79 0.28 10.13 -12.16
N ILE A 80 0.04 9.31 -11.13
CA ILE A 80 -1.28 9.08 -10.57
C ILE A 80 -1.31 9.77 -9.20
N SER A 81 -2.12 10.83 -9.07
CA SER A 81 -2.22 11.65 -7.86
C SER A 81 -3.26 11.12 -6.88
N ASN A 82 -4.28 10.39 -7.38
CA ASN A 82 -5.30 9.78 -6.55
C ASN A 82 -5.79 8.48 -7.17
N VAL A 83 -5.43 7.36 -6.57
CA VAL A 83 -5.76 6.01 -7.08
C VAL A 83 -7.25 5.71 -6.93
N GLN A 84 -7.94 6.27 -5.93
CA GLN A 84 -9.36 6.00 -5.70
C GLN A 84 -10.23 6.53 -6.84
N TYR A 85 -9.90 7.71 -7.34
CA TYR A 85 -10.67 8.39 -8.40
C TYR A 85 -9.99 8.33 -9.76
N GLY A 86 -8.78 7.77 -9.85
CA GLY A 86 -7.99 7.75 -11.07
C GLY A 86 -7.61 9.15 -11.55
N GLN A 87 -7.29 10.04 -10.59
CA GLN A 87 -6.73 11.34 -10.92
C GLN A 87 -5.27 11.15 -11.34
N MET A 88 -4.92 11.67 -12.51
CA MET A 88 -3.59 11.47 -13.07
C MET A 88 -3.16 12.65 -13.95
N ILE A 89 -1.89 12.66 -14.29
CA ILE A 89 -1.32 13.59 -15.25
C ILE A 89 -0.90 12.76 -16.47
N LEU A 90 -1.43 13.11 -17.63
CA LEU A 90 -0.95 12.59 -18.91
C LEU A 90 0.14 13.53 -19.49
N GLU A 91 1.08 12.94 -20.21
CA GLU A 91 2.12 13.66 -20.93
C GLU A 91 2.39 13.02 -22.30
N ASP A 92 2.91 13.84 -23.21
CA ASP A 92 3.63 13.46 -24.42
C ASP A 92 4.71 14.52 -24.71
N GLU A 93 5.34 14.47 -25.89
CA GLU A 93 6.34 15.46 -26.32
C GLU A 93 5.77 16.88 -26.45
N THR A 94 4.45 17.04 -26.47
CA THR A 94 3.78 18.33 -26.65
C THR A 94 3.36 19.00 -25.35
N GLY A 95 3.33 18.27 -24.23
CA GLY A 95 3.00 18.85 -22.92
C GLY A 95 2.44 17.89 -21.89
N THR A 96 1.67 18.47 -20.95
CA THR A 96 0.98 17.72 -19.90
C THR A 96 -0.48 18.17 -19.78
N LEU A 97 -1.37 17.22 -19.38
CA LEU A 97 -2.79 17.48 -19.16
C LEU A 97 -3.27 16.73 -17.92
N GLU A 98 -3.98 17.42 -17.05
CA GLU A 98 -4.57 16.83 -15.84
C GLU A 98 -5.85 16.06 -16.15
N VAL A 99 -6.01 14.89 -15.52
CA VAL A 99 -7.24 14.09 -15.52
C VAL A 99 -7.83 14.14 -14.12
N TYR A 100 -9.00 14.75 -13.95
CA TYR A 100 -9.66 14.89 -12.66
C TYR A 100 -10.30 13.59 -12.16
N GLY A 101 -10.66 12.69 -13.07
CA GLY A 101 -11.16 11.34 -12.72
C GLY A 101 -11.19 10.43 -13.93
N SER A 102 -10.97 9.13 -13.69
CA SER A 102 -11.00 8.13 -14.73
C SER A 102 -11.83 6.91 -14.37
N TYR A 103 -12.37 6.30 -15.42
CA TYR A 103 -13.31 5.18 -15.36
C TYR A 103 -12.91 4.10 -16.38
N GLY A 104 -13.48 2.90 -16.25
CA GLY A 104 -13.38 1.87 -17.27
C GLY A 104 -14.00 2.29 -18.60
N ALA A 105 -13.82 1.47 -19.65
CA ALA A 105 -14.26 1.76 -21.01
C ALA A 105 -15.78 1.97 -21.15
N ASP A 106 -16.55 1.42 -20.22
CA ASP A 106 -18.01 1.57 -20.11
C ASP A 106 -18.44 2.88 -19.39
N GLY A 107 -17.51 3.56 -18.74
CA GLY A 107 -17.78 4.73 -17.92
C GLY A 107 -18.43 4.45 -16.56
N GLU A 108 -18.64 3.21 -16.18
CA GLU A 108 -19.34 2.82 -14.96
C GLU A 108 -18.39 2.59 -13.80
N LYS A 109 -17.38 1.74 -13.98
CA LYS A 109 -16.41 1.39 -12.93
C LYS A 109 -15.36 2.47 -12.76
N ARG A 110 -15.15 2.92 -11.55
CA ARG A 110 -14.04 3.84 -11.23
C ARG A 110 -12.70 3.16 -11.41
N TYR A 111 -11.66 3.93 -11.60
CA TYR A 111 -10.28 3.44 -11.75
C TYR A 111 -9.87 2.45 -10.66
N SER A 112 -10.22 2.70 -9.38
CA SER A 112 -9.92 1.80 -8.26
C SER A 112 -10.57 0.41 -8.37
N GLU A 113 -11.69 0.30 -9.10
CA GLU A 113 -12.49 -0.92 -9.25
C GLU A 113 -12.10 -1.75 -10.48
N LEU A 114 -11.17 -1.24 -11.30
CA LEU A 114 -10.68 -1.94 -12.48
C LEU A 114 -9.72 -3.07 -12.04
N LEU A 115 -9.97 -4.27 -12.54
CA LEU A 115 -9.10 -5.44 -12.31
C LEU A 115 -7.75 -5.26 -13.01
N ASP A 116 -7.76 -4.88 -14.28
CA ASP A 116 -6.57 -4.47 -15.03
C ASP A 116 -6.64 -2.97 -15.28
N LYS A 117 -5.69 -2.24 -14.71
CA LYS A 117 -5.66 -0.78 -14.76
C LYS A 117 -4.28 -0.29 -15.14
N PRO A 118 -4.21 0.75 -15.98
CA PRO A 118 -2.92 1.30 -16.38
C PRO A 118 -2.18 1.90 -15.20
N GLN A 119 -0.86 1.85 -15.25
CA GLN A 119 0.07 2.36 -14.25
C GLN A 119 0.85 3.56 -14.80
N VAL A 120 1.61 4.22 -13.94
CA VAL A 120 2.57 5.25 -14.37
C VAL A 120 3.51 4.66 -15.41
N GLY A 121 3.68 5.38 -16.52
CA GLY A 121 4.47 4.95 -17.67
C GLY A 121 3.68 4.28 -18.79
N ASP A 122 2.48 3.78 -18.53
CA ASP A 122 1.61 3.23 -19.56
C ASP A 122 1.06 4.35 -20.46
N THR A 123 0.85 4.05 -21.73
CA THR A 123 0.19 4.95 -22.67
C THR A 123 -1.27 4.59 -22.76
N VAL A 124 -2.15 5.54 -22.42
CA VAL A 124 -3.59 5.34 -22.41
C VAL A 124 -4.26 6.02 -23.60
N LEU A 125 -5.30 5.39 -24.13
CA LEU A 125 -6.29 6.01 -25.01
C LEU A 125 -7.54 6.25 -24.17
N MET A 126 -7.90 7.53 -23.99
CA MET A 126 -9.08 7.93 -23.23
C MET A 126 -10.15 8.52 -24.13
N TYR A 127 -11.43 8.22 -23.82
CA TYR A 127 -12.60 8.92 -24.38
C TYR A 127 -13.14 9.86 -23.32
N ALA A 128 -12.99 11.17 -23.51
CA ALA A 128 -13.00 12.14 -22.42
C ALA A 128 -13.67 13.47 -22.78
N THR A 129 -14.26 14.13 -21.78
CA THR A 129 -14.70 15.54 -21.89
C THR A 129 -13.54 16.46 -21.56
N LEU A 130 -13.31 17.45 -22.41
CA LEU A 130 -12.22 18.41 -22.35
C LEU A 130 -12.75 19.77 -21.91
N VAL A 131 -12.36 20.22 -20.72
CA VAL A 131 -12.89 21.44 -20.10
C VAL A 131 -11.80 22.30 -19.52
N THR A 132 -12.17 23.53 -19.16
CA THR A 132 -11.33 24.43 -18.36
C THR A 132 -11.94 24.58 -16.98
N PHE A 133 -11.20 24.20 -15.93
CA PHE A 133 -11.59 24.37 -14.55
C PHE A 133 -10.58 25.27 -13.82
N ASN A 134 -11.04 26.32 -13.14
CA ASN A 134 -10.18 27.31 -12.48
C ASN A 134 -9.05 27.83 -13.41
N SER A 135 -9.39 28.12 -14.65
CA SER A 135 -8.46 28.56 -15.70
C SER A 135 -7.35 27.55 -16.08
N LYS A 136 -7.52 26.28 -15.72
CA LYS A 136 -6.61 25.21 -16.10
C LYS A 136 -7.32 24.21 -17.02
N PRO A 137 -6.69 23.78 -18.11
CA PRO A 137 -7.22 22.72 -18.96
C PRO A 137 -7.20 21.39 -18.21
N GLU A 138 -8.30 20.63 -18.31
CA GLU A 138 -8.40 19.31 -17.69
C GLU A 138 -9.32 18.36 -18.47
N ILE A 139 -9.05 17.07 -18.32
CA ILE A 139 -10.01 16.01 -18.61
C ILE A 139 -10.89 15.83 -17.37
N LYS A 140 -12.16 16.25 -17.46
CA LYS A 140 -13.10 16.18 -16.33
C LYS A 140 -13.49 14.74 -15.98
N SER A 141 -13.63 13.87 -16.98
CA SER A 141 -14.02 12.46 -16.82
C SER A 141 -13.47 11.67 -18.01
N GLY A 142 -12.43 10.88 -17.80
CA GLY A 142 -11.77 10.07 -18.82
C GLY A 142 -12.19 8.59 -18.73
N TRP A 143 -12.72 8.05 -19.84
CA TRP A 143 -12.95 6.61 -19.95
C TRP A 143 -11.72 5.96 -20.57
N ILE A 144 -11.10 5.04 -19.87
CA ILE A 144 -9.91 4.31 -20.32
C ILE A 144 -10.37 3.24 -21.30
N ILE A 145 -10.24 3.52 -22.59
CA ILE A 145 -10.69 2.64 -23.68
C ILE A 145 -9.71 1.49 -23.89
N SER A 146 -8.41 1.81 -23.85
CA SER A 146 -7.32 0.85 -23.93
C SER A 146 -6.05 1.46 -23.36
N PHE A 147 -5.09 0.62 -23.07
CA PHE A 147 -3.75 1.09 -22.74
C PHE A 147 -2.68 0.09 -23.20
N GLU A 148 -1.53 0.65 -23.51
CA GLU A 148 -0.32 -0.08 -23.83
C GLU A 148 0.61 0.00 -22.63
N LYS A 149 1.08 -1.14 -22.13
CA LYS A 149 2.06 -1.17 -21.04
C LYS A 149 3.29 -0.36 -21.46
N GLY A 150 3.59 0.65 -20.68
CA GLY A 150 4.80 1.45 -20.89
C GLY A 150 6.03 0.57 -20.70
N LYS A 151 7.03 0.77 -21.53
CA LYS A 151 8.37 0.25 -21.24
C LYS A 151 9.01 1.09 -20.13
N ASN A 152 8.40 1.12 -18.95
CA ASN A 152 9.14 1.38 -17.74
C ASN A 152 9.89 0.07 -17.41
N GLU A 153 10.84 -0.27 -18.26
CA GLU A 153 11.81 -1.29 -17.92
C GLU A 153 12.49 -0.77 -16.65
N PHE A 154 12.13 -1.40 -15.53
CA PHE A 154 12.88 -1.23 -14.31
C PHE A 154 14.34 -1.60 -14.66
N ASP A 155 15.18 -0.61 -14.62
CA ASP A 155 16.60 -0.75 -14.87
C ASP A 155 17.36 -0.68 -13.55
N PRO A 156 17.71 -1.83 -12.97
CA PRO A 156 18.43 -1.86 -11.69
C PRO A 156 19.79 -1.17 -11.74
N SER A 157 20.39 -1.02 -12.92
CA SER A 157 21.69 -0.35 -13.08
C SER A 157 21.66 1.15 -12.78
N LYS A 158 20.47 1.75 -12.75
CA LYS A 158 20.29 3.17 -12.38
C LYS A 158 20.28 3.42 -10.89
N TYR A 159 20.20 2.36 -10.08
CA TYR A 159 20.11 2.46 -8.63
C TYR A 159 21.49 2.22 -8.01
N GLU A 160 21.94 3.20 -7.21
CA GLU A 160 23.19 3.09 -6.47
C GLU A 160 22.96 2.25 -5.20
N GLU A 161 23.74 1.21 -5.01
CA GLU A 161 23.72 0.41 -3.79
C GLU A 161 24.45 1.14 -2.66
N VAL A 162 23.73 1.46 -1.59
CA VAL A 162 24.23 2.29 -0.48
C VAL A 162 23.69 1.79 0.86
N SER A 163 24.37 2.20 1.96
CA SER A 163 23.83 2.03 3.32
C SER A 163 22.55 2.83 3.53
N VAL A 164 21.78 2.48 4.56
CA VAL A 164 20.58 3.27 4.94
C VAL A 164 20.99 4.71 5.31
N ASN A 165 22.11 4.89 6.00
CA ASN A 165 22.61 6.23 6.33
C ASN A 165 22.93 7.04 5.08
N ASP A 166 23.63 6.45 4.11
CA ASP A 166 24.00 7.15 2.90
C ASP A 166 22.76 7.46 2.02
N ALA A 167 21.79 6.55 1.97
CA ALA A 167 20.52 6.81 1.29
C ALA A 167 19.81 8.06 1.88
N ARG A 168 19.83 8.21 3.19
CA ARG A 168 19.25 9.40 3.87
C ARG A 168 19.91 10.71 3.45
N LEU A 169 21.22 10.69 3.19
CA LEU A 169 22.02 11.86 2.83
C LEU A 169 21.97 12.21 1.34
N LYS A 170 21.45 11.32 0.49
CA LYS A 170 21.29 11.59 -0.94
C LYS A 170 20.30 12.75 -1.18
N ALA A 171 20.50 13.43 -2.28
CA ALA A 171 19.53 14.43 -2.77
C ALA A 171 18.18 13.75 -3.07
N ASP A 172 17.09 14.53 -2.98
CA ASP A 172 15.79 14.05 -3.42
C ASP A 172 15.83 13.65 -4.91
N ASP A 173 14.99 12.70 -5.27
CA ASP A 173 14.94 12.01 -6.57
C ASP A 173 16.12 11.06 -6.86
N SER A 174 17.10 10.92 -5.96
CA SER A 174 18.15 9.90 -6.10
C SER A 174 17.56 8.50 -6.06
N LEU A 175 17.99 7.65 -7.01
CA LEU A 175 17.61 6.25 -7.07
C LEU A 175 18.62 5.42 -6.29
N VAL A 176 18.14 4.70 -5.28
CA VAL A 176 18.99 3.93 -4.37
C VAL A 176 18.53 2.49 -4.23
N LYS A 177 19.47 1.60 -4.03
CA LYS A 177 19.25 0.22 -3.60
C LYS A 177 19.76 0.10 -2.17
N VAL A 178 18.91 -0.33 -1.25
CA VAL A 178 19.23 -0.47 0.16
C VAL A 178 18.87 -1.84 0.68
N SER A 179 19.64 -2.32 1.66
CA SER A 179 19.36 -3.55 2.40
C SER A 179 19.25 -3.25 3.89
N GLY A 180 18.37 -3.96 4.57
CA GLY A 180 18.19 -3.80 6.01
C GLY A 180 17.15 -4.74 6.58
N THR A 181 16.90 -4.61 7.88
CA THR A 181 15.89 -5.36 8.61
C THR A 181 14.63 -4.50 8.76
N VAL A 182 13.47 -5.09 8.53
CA VAL A 182 12.17 -4.45 8.79
C VAL A 182 11.98 -4.32 10.29
N ALA A 183 12.01 -3.10 10.81
CA ALA A 183 11.92 -2.83 12.24
C ALA A 183 10.48 -2.56 12.70
N LYS A 184 9.64 -2.02 11.83
CA LYS A 184 8.22 -1.72 12.10
C LYS A 184 7.44 -1.65 10.80
N ILE A 185 6.19 -2.08 10.85
CA ILE A 185 5.18 -1.79 9.83
C ILE A 185 4.28 -0.69 10.37
N THR A 186 3.94 0.30 9.56
CA THR A 186 3.02 1.39 9.89
C THR A 186 1.70 1.21 9.15
N TYR A 187 0.64 1.79 9.71
CA TYR A 187 -0.71 1.60 9.21
C TYR A 187 -1.40 2.95 8.99
N ALA A 188 -2.17 3.04 7.92
CA ALA A 188 -3.10 4.13 7.63
C ALA A 188 -4.52 3.80 8.15
N SER A 189 -5.46 4.71 7.90
CA SER A 189 -6.88 4.52 8.26
C SER A 189 -7.42 3.17 7.78
N GLY A 190 -8.17 2.49 8.66
CA GLY A 190 -8.69 1.14 8.41
C GLY A 190 -7.63 0.05 8.51
N MET A 191 -6.55 0.29 9.27
CA MET A 191 -5.45 -0.65 9.50
C MET A 191 -4.80 -1.18 8.22
N LYS A 192 -4.76 -0.36 7.17
CA LYS A 192 -4.06 -0.70 5.94
C LYS A 192 -2.56 -0.43 6.13
N PRO A 193 -1.69 -1.44 5.96
CA PRO A 193 -0.25 -1.22 5.95
C PRO A 193 0.11 -0.16 4.90
N ASN A 194 0.94 0.81 5.27
CA ASN A 194 1.29 1.92 4.39
C ASN A 194 2.77 2.28 4.35
N GLY A 195 3.59 1.53 5.07
CA GLY A 195 5.03 1.71 5.07
C GLY A 195 5.74 0.87 6.10
N ILE A 196 7.06 0.92 6.05
CA ILE A 196 7.93 0.22 7.00
C ILE A 196 9.08 1.13 7.45
N TYR A 197 9.57 0.90 8.65
CA TYR A 197 10.89 1.33 9.07
C TYR A 197 11.92 0.27 8.67
N LEU A 198 12.85 0.63 7.82
CA LEU A 198 13.98 -0.20 7.43
C LEU A 198 15.21 0.29 8.19
N VAL A 199 15.90 -0.63 8.86
CA VAL A 199 17.13 -0.35 9.61
C VAL A 199 18.28 -1.22 9.13
N ASP A 200 19.47 -0.65 9.14
CA ASP A 200 20.72 -1.39 9.05
C ASP A 200 21.60 -1.04 10.27
N ASN A 201 22.86 -1.43 10.24
CA ASN A 201 23.78 -1.09 11.34
C ASN A 201 24.26 0.36 11.32
N THR A 202 23.72 1.21 10.46
CA THR A 202 24.15 2.60 10.28
C THR A 202 23.06 3.61 10.65
N ASN A 203 21.81 3.35 10.25
CA ASN A 203 20.69 4.26 10.50
C ASN A 203 19.34 3.57 10.19
N SER A 204 18.27 4.36 10.18
CA SER A 204 16.91 3.99 9.79
C SER A 204 16.37 4.91 8.71
N ILE A 205 15.51 4.39 7.86
CA ILE A 205 14.77 5.16 6.85
C ILE A 205 13.33 4.66 6.77
N TYR A 206 12.41 5.55 6.47
CA TYR A 206 11.02 5.17 6.24
C TYR A 206 10.82 4.81 4.77
N VAL A 207 10.20 3.68 4.51
CA VAL A 207 9.77 3.25 3.17
C VAL A 207 8.27 3.45 3.09
N TYR A 208 7.82 4.41 2.31
CA TYR A 208 6.40 4.68 2.11
C TYR A 208 5.83 3.77 1.02
N ASP A 209 4.76 3.06 1.35
CA ASP A 209 4.17 2.01 0.50
C ASP A 209 2.63 2.09 0.52
N SER A 210 2.08 3.13 -0.11
CA SER A 210 0.64 3.41 -0.10
C SER A 210 -0.22 2.36 -0.80
N ASN A 211 0.38 1.57 -1.68
CA ASN A 211 -0.31 0.53 -2.46
C ASN A 211 -0.14 -0.88 -1.89
N GLY A 212 0.67 -1.03 -0.84
CA GLY A 212 0.89 -2.32 -0.18
C GLY A 212 1.81 -3.28 -0.93
N SER A 213 2.55 -2.81 -1.94
CA SER A 213 3.42 -3.67 -2.77
C SER A 213 4.60 -4.27 -2.02
N ILE A 214 5.07 -3.57 -0.98
CA ILE A 214 6.14 -4.03 -0.09
C ILE A 214 5.54 -4.64 1.19
N THR A 215 4.63 -3.91 1.82
CA THR A 215 4.09 -4.28 3.13
C THR A 215 3.28 -5.58 3.12
N SER A 216 2.75 -6.01 1.96
CA SER A 216 2.10 -7.32 1.82
C SER A 216 3.08 -8.50 1.74
N GLU A 217 4.36 -8.21 1.49
CA GLU A 217 5.40 -9.21 1.21
C GLU A 217 6.41 -9.35 2.36
N VAL A 218 6.28 -8.53 3.42
CA VAL A 218 7.27 -8.46 4.50
C VAL A 218 6.64 -8.53 5.88
N ASN A 219 7.43 -9.03 6.82
CA ASN A 219 7.13 -9.01 8.25
C ASN A 219 8.25 -8.30 9.02
N VAL A 220 7.95 -7.86 10.25
CA VAL A 220 8.99 -7.35 11.16
C VAL A 220 10.03 -8.43 11.39
N GLY A 221 11.30 -8.05 11.32
CA GLY A 221 12.44 -8.96 11.42
C GLY A 221 12.93 -9.54 10.09
N ASN A 222 12.20 -9.38 8.97
CA ASN A 222 12.72 -9.81 7.69
C ASN A 222 13.92 -8.96 7.26
N ASN A 223 14.98 -9.59 6.77
CA ASN A 223 16.04 -8.90 6.06
C ASN A 223 15.65 -8.78 4.59
N ILE A 224 15.55 -7.55 4.14
CA ILE A 224 15.12 -7.25 2.78
C ILE A 224 16.14 -6.41 2.04
N THR A 225 16.10 -6.50 0.72
CA THR A 225 16.76 -5.57 -0.19
C THR A 225 15.70 -4.97 -1.10
N LEU A 226 15.69 -3.67 -1.24
CA LEU A 226 14.75 -2.96 -2.10
C LEU A 226 15.42 -1.83 -2.88
N TYR A 227 14.82 -1.51 -4.00
CA TYR A 227 15.07 -0.31 -4.77
C TYR A 227 14.06 0.75 -4.40
N GLY A 228 14.45 2.03 -4.36
CA GLY A 228 13.55 3.12 -4.06
C GLY A 228 14.10 4.46 -4.52
N LYS A 229 13.23 5.45 -4.57
CA LYS A 229 13.56 6.82 -4.85
C LYS A 229 13.55 7.62 -3.54
N LYS A 230 14.66 8.29 -3.25
CA LYS A 230 14.81 9.16 -2.08
C LYS A 230 13.93 10.40 -2.22
N THR A 231 13.23 10.79 -1.15
CA THR A 231 12.48 12.05 -1.10
C THR A 231 12.29 12.54 0.33
N HIS A 232 11.96 13.84 0.45
CA HIS A 232 11.42 14.42 1.68
C HIS A 232 9.93 14.74 1.46
N TYR A 233 9.05 14.17 2.27
CA TYR A 233 7.63 14.40 2.17
C TYR A 233 7.13 15.38 3.22
N ILE A 234 6.44 16.42 2.79
CA ILE A 234 5.77 17.40 3.65
C ILE A 234 4.27 17.33 3.40
N LEU A 235 3.49 17.15 4.46
CA LEU A 235 2.04 17.25 4.37
C LEU A 235 1.63 18.63 3.85
N GLU A 236 0.68 18.70 2.93
CA GLU A 236 0.26 19.93 2.28
C GLU A 236 -0.07 21.05 3.29
N LYS A 237 -0.80 20.72 4.34
CA LYS A 237 -1.16 21.65 5.42
C LYS A 237 0.05 22.18 6.24
N GLU A 238 1.19 21.49 6.16
CA GLU A 238 2.42 21.85 6.92
C GLU A 238 3.44 22.59 6.04
N GLN A 239 3.20 22.78 4.74
CA GLN A 239 4.15 23.39 3.81
C GLN A 239 4.54 24.83 4.20
N THR A 240 3.56 25.63 4.64
CA THR A 240 3.81 27.01 5.07
C THR A 240 4.71 27.06 6.30
N ALA A 241 4.46 26.22 7.29
CA ALA A 241 5.29 26.13 8.48
C ALA A 241 6.65 25.52 8.17
N ALA A 242 6.71 24.53 7.27
CA ALA A 242 7.97 23.96 6.81
C ALA A 242 8.90 25.04 6.24
N ALA A 243 8.38 25.89 5.34
CA ALA A 243 9.15 26.99 4.77
C ALA A 243 9.61 27.98 5.86
N LYS A 244 8.74 28.28 6.84
CA LYS A 244 9.04 29.26 7.91
C LYS A 244 10.07 28.75 8.92
N TYR A 245 9.99 27.47 9.29
CA TYR A 245 10.80 26.88 10.37
C TYR A 245 11.94 25.98 9.89
N GLY A 246 12.14 25.86 8.56
CA GLY A 246 13.21 25.07 7.96
C GLY A 246 13.00 23.55 8.02
N TYR A 247 11.76 23.10 8.23
CA TYR A 247 11.42 21.68 8.18
C TYR A 247 11.58 21.13 6.77
N LYS A 248 12.41 20.11 6.60
CA LYS A 248 12.70 19.52 5.29
C LYS A 248 11.71 18.46 4.83
N GLY A 249 10.92 17.91 5.75
CA GLY A 249 9.99 16.83 5.46
C GLY A 249 10.41 15.49 6.08
N CYS A 250 9.56 14.50 5.91
CA CYS A 250 9.85 13.11 6.27
C CYS A 250 10.86 12.53 5.27
N ASN A 251 12.03 12.15 5.74
CA ASN A 251 13.09 11.52 4.95
C ASN A 251 12.69 10.07 4.65
N GLN A 252 12.37 9.77 3.38
CA GLN A 252 11.77 8.49 3.03
C GLN A 252 12.19 7.99 1.65
N LEU A 253 11.91 6.72 1.39
CA LEU A 253 11.95 6.12 0.07
C LEU A 253 10.52 5.94 -0.44
N VAL A 254 10.31 6.23 -1.71
CA VAL A 254 9.04 6.05 -2.43
C VAL A 254 9.27 5.28 -3.71
N ASP A 255 8.19 4.88 -4.40
CA ASP A 255 8.23 4.11 -5.64
C ASP A 255 9.10 2.85 -5.49
N CYS A 256 8.97 2.19 -4.34
CA CYS A 256 9.84 1.10 -3.95
C CYS A 256 9.47 -0.21 -4.62
N ARG A 257 10.50 -1.02 -4.88
CA ARG A 257 10.38 -2.37 -5.41
C ARG A 257 11.24 -3.33 -4.59
N LEU A 258 10.61 -4.38 -4.06
CA LEU A 258 11.31 -5.45 -3.35
C LEU A 258 12.18 -6.25 -4.33
N GLU A 259 13.45 -6.45 -3.98
CA GLU A 259 14.38 -7.33 -4.71
C GLU A 259 14.49 -8.68 -4.01
N LYS A 260 14.70 -8.65 -2.69
CA LYS A 260 14.89 -9.85 -1.87
C LYS A 260 14.17 -9.72 -0.55
N ASN A 261 13.67 -10.85 -0.05
CA ASN A 261 13.22 -11.06 1.31
C ASN A 261 13.77 -12.41 1.78
N ASP A 262 14.42 -12.45 2.95
CA ASP A 262 14.93 -13.71 3.51
C ASP A 262 13.81 -14.52 4.18
N ASN A 263 12.63 -13.93 4.35
CA ASN A 263 11.44 -14.50 5.00
C ASN A 263 11.71 -15.08 6.40
N LYS A 264 12.72 -14.55 7.10
CA LYS A 264 13.09 -14.99 8.46
C LYS A 264 12.76 -13.91 9.46
N THR A 265 12.38 -14.31 10.67
CA THR A 265 12.26 -13.39 11.78
C THR A 265 13.63 -13.22 12.44
N ASN A 266 14.36 -12.22 12.01
CA ASN A 266 15.65 -11.85 12.60
C ASN A 266 15.41 -10.86 13.75
N ILE A 267 16.32 -10.87 14.73
CA ILE A 267 16.34 -9.84 15.79
C ILE A 267 16.78 -8.53 15.17
N VAL A 268 15.97 -7.48 15.34
CA VAL A 268 16.34 -6.12 14.89
C VAL A 268 17.48 -5.61 15.77
N ASN A 269 18.63 -5.31 15.16
CA ASN A 269 19.78 -4.76 15.87
C ASN A 269 19.63 -3.25 16.06
N TYR A 270 19.64 -2.81 17.31
CA TYR A 270 19.61 -1.40 17.72
C TYR A 270 20.91 -0.93 18.43
N ASP A 271 22.00 -1.71 18.41
CA ASP A 271 23.25 -1.36 19.12
C ASP A 271 23.91 -0.05 18.57
N TRP A 272 23.61 0.27 17.31
CA TRP A 272 24.06 1.50 16.67
C TRP A 272 23.26 2.74 17.09
N VAL A 273 22.11 2.56 17.74
CA VAL A 273 21.19 3.66 18.07
C VAL A 273 21.75 4.51 19.21
N LYS A 274 21.82 5.82 18.98
CA LYS A 274 22.27 6.79 19.98
C LYS A 274 21.27 6.91 21.13
N SER A 275 21.76 6.82 22.35
CA SER A 275 20.99 7.13 23.55
C SER A 275 20.76 8.64 23.70
N SER A 276 19.56 9.00 24.17
CA SER A 276 19.15 10.38 24.42
C SER A 276 18.11 10.41 25.54
N THR A 277 17.66 11.62 25.92
CA THR A 277 16.46 11.79 26.74
C THR A 277 15.25 12.11 25.86
N VAL A 278 14.05 11.85 26.35
CA VAL A 278 12.81 12.26 25.66
C VAL A 278 12.81 13.76 25.44
N LYS A 279 13.21 14.51 26.46
CA LYS A 279 13.29 15.97 26.43
C LYS A 279 14.21 16.49 25.32
N ASP A 280 15.43 15.94 25.20
CA ASP A 280 16.39 16.38 24.18
C ASP A 280 15.88 16.09 22.76
N VAL A 281 15.34 14.88 22.54
CA VAL A 281 14.80 14.49 21.23
C VAL A 281 13.62 15.38 20.85
N MET A 282 12.69 15.62 21.78
CA MET A 282 11.47 16.41 21.52
C MET A 282 11.77 17.91 21.33
N ASN A 283 12.80 18.42 21.93
CA ASN A 283 13.24 19.81 21.81
C ASN A 283 14.19 20.06 20.62
N THR A 284 14.56 19.04 19.88
CA THR A 284 15.37 19.20 18.67
C THR A 284 14.63 20.08 17.66
N PRO A 285 15.25 21.17 17.17
CA PRO A 285 14.63 22.05 16.18
C PRO A 285 14.20 21.27 14.92
N VAL A 286 13.05 21.60 14.34
CA VAL A 286 12.57 20.94 13.11
C VAL A 286 13.43 21.23 11.88
N SER A 287 14.31 22.23 11.95
CA SER A 287 15.34 22.52 10.94
C SER A 287 16.47 21.49 10.92
N GLU A 288 16.66 20.74 12.01
CA GLU A 288 17.55 19.58 12.03
C GLU A 288 16.82 18.39 11.44
N ASP A 289 17.43 17.74 10.44
CA ASP A 289 16.79 16.60 9.77
C ASP A 289 16.96 15.32 10.60
N ILE A 290 16.16 15.21 11.66
CA ILE A 290 16.07 14.00 12.48
C ILE A 290 14.92 13.08 12.07
N SER A 291 14.16 13.44 11.02
CA SER A 291 13.05 12.62 10.58
C SER A 291 13.51 11.21 10.25
N THR A 292 12.76 10.23 10.73
CA THR A 292 13.04 8.79 10.63
C THR A 292 14.32 8.28 11.31
N THR A 293 15.10 9.16 11.98
CA THR A 293 16.20 8.74 12.85
C THR A 293 15.62 8.14 14.12
N ILE A 294 16.18 7.02 14.57
CA ILE A 294 15.80 6.35 15.81
C ILE A 294 16.74 6.78 16.94
N TYR A 295 16.16 7.08 18.10
CA TYR A 295 16.87 7.36 19.35
C TYR A 295 16.45 6.35 20.41
N LYS A 296 17.40 5.89 21.22
CA LYS A 296 17.12 5.07 22.40
C LYS A 296 16.87 5.99 23.57
N VAL A 297 15.64 5.97 24.11
CA VAL A 297 15.25 6.78 25.28
C VAL A 297 14.64 5.89 26.35
N ASN A 298 14.79 6.28 27.63
CA ASN A 298 14.00 5.75 28.71
C ASN A 298 12.78 6.67 28.88
N ALA A 299 11.59 6.12 28.81
CA ALA A 299 10.36 6.90 28.81
C ALA A 299 9.26 6.26 29.65
N LEU A 300 8.46 7.08 30.30
CA LEU A 300 7.18 6.65 30.87
C LEU A 300 6.11 6.63 29.77
N ILE A 301 5.60 5.46 29.48
CA ILE A 301 4.49 5.28 28.56
C ILE A 301 3.19 5.42 29.34
N LYS A 302 2.27 6.24 28.88
CA LYS A 302 1.01 6.45 29.56
C LYS A 302 -0.14 6.60 28.55
N LYS A 303 -1.19 5.81 28.76
CA LYS A 303 -2.43 5.94 28.00
C LYS A 303 -3.00 7.34 28.20
N ALA A 304 -3.32 8.00 27.09
CA ALA A 304 -3.93 9.31 27.14
C ALA A 304 -5.43 9.18 27.45
N PRO A 305 -6.00 10.05 28.31
CA PRO A 305 -7.44 10.14 28.39
C PRO A 305 -7.96 10.67 27.04
N GLY A 306 -8.77 9.88 26.33
CA GLY A 306 -9.21 10.19 24.99
C GLY A 306 -10.72 10.33 24.88
N ASP A 307 -11.18 11.30 24.07
CA ASP A 307 -12.56 11.42 23.62
C ASP A 307 -12.72 10.60 22.33
N GLY A 308 -12.94 9.30 22.46
CA GLY A 308 -13.34 8.43 21.35
C GLY A 308 -12.22 7.80 20.50
N PHE A 309 -10.96 8.00 20.83
CA PHE A 309 -9.82 7.26 20.21
C PHE A 309 -8.74 6.95 21.23
N ILE A 310 -8.04 5.84 21.03
CA ILE A 310 -6.92 5.44 21.88
C ILE A 310 -5.68 6.23 21.47
N ASN A 311 -4.98 6.79 22.46
CA ASN A 311 -3.65 7.35 22.24
C ASN A 311 -2.77 7.12 23.49
N TYR A 312 -1.46 7.31 23.31
CA TYR A 312 -0.46 7.18 24.35
C TYR A 312 0.46 8.38 24.35
N TYR A 313 0.93 8.76 25.54
CA TYR A 313 2.04 9.66 25.73
C TYR A 313 3.34 8.88 25.89
N ILE A 314 4.40 9.38 25.30
CA ILE A 314 5.79 9.04 25.59
C ILE A 314 6.34 10.23 26.38
N ASN A 315 6.57 10.05 27.68
CA ASN A 315 6.95 11.11 28.59
C ASN A 315 8.38 10.91 29.07
N ASP A 316 9.05 12.03 29.36
CA ASP A 316 10.28 11.98 30.14
C ASP A 316 10.02 11.45 31.54
N LEU A 317 11.05 10.95 32.22
CA LEU A 317 10.90 10.27 33.52
C LEU A 317 10.38 11.20 34.61
N ASP A 318 10.65 12.50 34.50
CA ASP A 318 10.13 13.52 35.41
C ASP A 318 8.68 13.96 35.08
N GLY A 319 8.11 13.47 33.97
CA GLY A 319 6.76 13.80 33.51
C GLY A 319 6.58 15.22 32.99
N THR A 320 7.64 16.01 32.88
CA THR A 320 7.56 17.43 32.47
C THR A 320 7.53 17.62 30.96
N THR A 321 8.08 16.69 30.21
CA THR A 321 8.11 16.72 28.74
C THR A 321 7.56 15.42 28.19
N GLY A 322 6.66 15.51 27.23
CA GLY A 322 6.08 14.35 26.56
C GLY A 322 5.35 14.72 25.27
N SER A 323 5.10 13.73 24.45
CA SER A 323 4.37 13.87 23.20
C SER A 323 3.39 12.72 23.00
N TYR A 324 2.26 13.02 22.38
CA TYR A 324 1.39 11.99 21.83
C TYR A 324 2.13 11.19 20.77
N VAL A 325 1.87 9.88 20.76
CA VAL A 325 2.31 9.01 19.68
C VAL A 325 1.56 9.38 18.41
N TYR A 326 2.29 9.52 17.32
CA TYR A 326 1.70 9.77 16.02
C TYR A 326 1.02 8.51 15.48
N THR A 327 -0.20 8.66 15.01
CA THR A 327 -1.01 7.60 14.40
C THR A 327 -1.70 8.12 13.15
N GLN A 328 -1.89 7.27 12.17
CA GLN A 328 -2.73 7.50 10.98
C GLN A 328 -3.95 6.58 10.95
N ALA A 329 -4.03 5.62 11.87
CA ALA A 329 -5.12 4.65 12.00
C ALA A 329 -6.08 4.99 13.15
N ASN A 330 -6.16 6.26 13.55
CA ASN A 330 -6.98 6.75 14.67
C ASN A 330 -6.70 6.05 16.01
N GLY A 331 -5.44 5.65 16.23
CA GLY A 331 -4.99 4.97 17.44
C GLY A 331 -5.12 3.44 17.40
N ASN A 332 -5.81 2.86 16.43
CA ASN A 332 -5.94 1.39 16.32
C ASN A 332 -4.59 0.68 16.09
N ASP A 333 -3.59 1.41 15.57
CA ASP A 333 -2.22 0.94 15.39
C ASP A 333 -1.35 1.11 16.65
N LEU A 334 -1.91 1.55 17.76
CA LEU A 334 -1.19 1.81 19.01
C LEU A 334 -1.45 0.78 20.12
N ASP A 335 -2.31 -0.18 19.84
CA ASP A 335 -2.74 -1.17 20.84
C ASP A 335 -1.59 -2.02 21.41
N TYR A 336 -0.50 -2.17 20.62
CA TYR A 336 0.73 -2.81 21.09
C TYR A 336 1.38 -2.08 22.28
N LEU A 337 0.98 -0.84 22.59
CA LEU A 337 1.46 -0.09 23.75
C LEU A 337 0.69 -0.37 25.04
N GLU A 338 -0.49 -1.00 24.97
CA GLU A 338 -1.32 -1.32 26.13
C GLU A 338 -0.57 -2.05 27.25
N PRO A 339 0.29 -3.05 26.98
CA PRO A 339 1.04 -3.76 28.03
C PRO A 339 2.06 -2.87 28.76
N PHE A 340 2.40 -1.72 28.19
CA PHE A 340 3.40 -0.79 28.71
C PHE A 340 2.79 0.42 29.42
N ASP A 341 1.45 0.52 29.50
CA ASP A 341 0.79 1.63 30.18
C ASP A 341 1.23 1.76 31.64
N GLY A 342 1.62 2.96 32.03
CA GLY A 342 2.12 3.28 33.37
C GLY A 342 3.53 2.79 33.65
N LYS A 343 4.26 2.25 32.67
CA LYS A 343 5.59 1.67 32.84
C LYS A 343 6.69 2.56 32.25
N ILE A 344 7.86 2.46 32.85
CA ILE A 344 9.09 3.04 32.32
C ILE A 344 9.76 1.98 31.46
N CYS A 345 9.91 2.30 30.17
CA CYS A 345 10.43 1.37 29.18
C CYS A 345 11.60 2.00 28.42
N THR A 346 12.46 1.14 27.87
CA THR A 346 13.35 1.54 26.78
C THR A 346 12.55 1.66 25.51
N VAL A 347 12.48 2.85 24.93
CA VAL A 347 11.76 3.15 23.70
C VAL A 347 12.75 3.52 22.61
N TYR A 348 12.66 2.83 21.48
CA TYR A 348 13.32 3.23 20.23
C TYR A 348 12.39 4.20 19.51
N LEU A 349 12.62 5.50 19.76
CA LEU A 349 11.72 6.58 19.38
C LEU A 349 12.20 7.25 18.10
N SER A 350 11.33 7.44 17.13
CA SER A 350 11.64 8.12 15.89
C SER A 350 10.72 9.33 15.66
N ALA A 351 11.31 10.45 15.19
CA ALA A 351 10.54 11.54 14.61
C ALA A 351 10.07 11.13 13.22
N ILE A 352 8.76 11.21 12.94
CA ILE A 352 8.22 10.81 11.65
C ILE A 352 7.86 12.01 10.76
N ASN A 353 7.29 13.04 11.33
CA ASN A 353 6.97 14.29 10.65
C ASN A 353 6.84 15.45 11.65
N ALA A 354 6.61 16.65 11.14
CA ALA A 354 6.39 17.82 11.99
C ALA A 354 4.92 18.27 11.95
N LYS A 355 4.51 19.00 12.96
CA LYS A 355 3.19 19.63 13.10
C LYS A 355 3.34 21.11 13.38
N SER A 356 2.60 21.91 12.63
CA SER A 356 2.47 23.35 12.88
C SER A 356 1.62 23.60 14.11
N LEU A 357 2.04 24.56 14.91
CA LEU A 357 1.30 25.14 16.04
C LEU A 357 1.25 26.65 15.83
N ASP A 358 0.37 27.33 16.54
CA ASP A 358 0.30 28.81 16.51
C ASP A 358 1.62 29.48 16.90
N SER A 359 2.34 28.87 17.84
CA SER A 359 3.61 29.36 18.37
C SER A 359 4.87 28.78 17.73
N GLY A 360 4.74 27.85 16.77
CA GLY A 360 5.93 27.17 16.24
C GLY A 360 5.64 25.93 15.39
N CYS A 361 6.64 25.08 15.30
CA CYS A 361 6.56 23.79 14.66
C CYS A 361 7.30 22.76 15.51
N ILE A 362 6.68 21.60 15.75
CA ILE A 362 7.23 20.55 16.60
C ILE A 362 7.26 19.21 15.86
N TRP A 363 8.20 18.36 16.25
CA TRP A 363 8.24 16.97 15.79
C TRP A 363 7.07 16.16 16.34
N ARG A 364 6.59 15.22 15.54
CA ARG A 364 5.71 14.13 15.96
C ARG A 364 6.47 12.83 15.96
N PHE A 365 6.23 12.00 16.95
CA PHE A 365 7.04 10.83 17.26
C PHE A 365 6.23 9.54 17.16
N ILE A 366 6.95 8.47 16.80
CA ILE A 366 6.44 7.12 16.78
C ILE A 366 7.44 6.19 17.46
N PRO A 367 7.02 5.33 18.40
CA PRO A 367 7.85 4.23 18.88
C PRO A 367 8.03 3.21 17.76
N VAL A 368 9.27 2.96 17.36
CA VAL A 368 9.61 1.89 16.41
C VAL A 368 9.62 0.56 17.14
N SER A 369 10.18 0.54 18.36
CA SER A 369 10.17 -0.61 19.27
C SER A 369 10.11 -0.14 20.72
N VAL A 370 9.52 -0.95 21.58
CA VAL A 370 9.44 -0.73 23.02
C VAL A 370 9.96 -1.97 23.73
N LYS A 371 10.87 -1.79 24.67
CA LYS A 371 11.39 -2.87 25.51
C LYS A 371 11.21 -2.50 26.98
N ASP A 372 10.56 -3.36 27.71
CA ASP A 372 10.62 -3.34 29.17
C ASP A 372 11.62 -4.41 29.63
N GLU A 373 12.78 -4.00 30.06
CA GLU A 373 13.82 -4.94 30.55
C GLU A 373 13.35 -5.71 31.78
N ASN A 374 12.36 -5.18 32.50
CA ASN A 374 11.70 -5.83 33.62
C ASN A 374 10.40 -6.53 33.23
N TYR A 375 9.94 -6.34 31.99
CA TYR A 375 8.69 -6.91 31.51
C TYR A 375 8.92 -8.34 31.07
N LYS A 376 8.32 -9.24 31.80
CA LYS A 376 8.08 -10.61 31.33
C LYS A 376 6.69 -10.61 30.73
N PHE A 377 6.60 -10.83 29.43
CA PHE A 377 5.32 -11.02 28.76
C PHE A 377 4.54 -12.08 29.54
N ASP A 378 3.51 -11.67 30.27
CA ASP A 378 2.70 -12.59 31.05
C ASP A 378 1.51 -13.05 30.20
N VAL A 379 1.67 -14.19 29.56
CA VAL A 379 0.63 -14.80 28.74
C VAL A 379 -0.66 -15.04 29.55
N ALA A 380 -0.57 -15.28 30.84
CA ALA A 380 -1.75 -15.50 31.69
C ALA A 380 -2.60 -14.23 31.85
N ASN A 381 -1.96 -13.06 31.81
CA ASN A 381 -2.61 -11.74 31.88
C ASN A 381 -2.71 -11.06 30.51
N THR A 382 -2.33 -11.76 29.43
CA THR A 382 -2.53 -11.26 28.09
C THR A 382 -4.02 -11.08 27.86
N ASN A 383 -4.39 -9.83 27.67
CA ASN A 383 -5.75 -9.45 27.51
C ASN A 383 -6.32 -10.09 26.23
N ASP A 384 -7.61 -10.34 26.18
CA ASP A 384 -8.33 -10.89 25.04
C ASP A 384 -8.10 -10.08 23.75
N PHE A 385 -7.65 -8.82 23.90
CA PHE A 385 -7.27 -7.93 22.84
C PHE A 385 -6.14 -8.49 21.95
N VAL A 386 -5.03 -9.00 22.53
CA VAL A 386 -3.91 -9.56 21.73
C VAL A 386 -4.39 -10.74 20.90
N LEU A 387 -5.22 -11.60 21.46
CA LEU A 387 -5.77 -12.75 20.76
C LEU A 387 -6.85 -12.34 19.76
N ASN A 388 -7.75 -11.41 20.09
CA ASN A 388 -8.82 -10.96 19.21
C ASN A 388 -8.28 -10.14 18.04
N TYR A 389 -7.42 -9.15 18.32
CA TYR A 389 -6.99 -8.19 17.31
C TYR A 389 -5.96 -8.77 16.33
N TYR A 390 -4.98 -9.52 16.84
CA TYR A 390 -3.88 -10.02 16.00
C TYR A 390 -4.15 -11.40 15.38
N ALA A 391 -5.10 -12.14 15.89
CA ALA A 391 -5.31 -13.49 15.48
C ALA A 391 -6.75 -13.81 15.05
N MET A 392 -7.76 -13.45 15.84
CA MET A 392 -9.14 -13.85 15.54
C MET A 392 -9.81 -12.99 14.48
N ASP A 393 -9.51 -11.70 14.40
CA ASP A 393 -10.08 -10.79 13.39
C ASP A 393 -9.57 -11.08 11.96
N GLN A 394 -8.60 -11.99 11.83
CA GLN A 394 -8.07 -12.40 10.54
C GLN A 394 -8.87 -13.57 9.91
N PHE A 395 -9.78 -14.18 10.68
CA PHE A 395 -10.60 -15.28 10.21
C PHE A 395 -12.05 -14.84 10.03
N ASP A 396 -12.61 -15.15 8.87
CA ASP A 396 -14.05 -15.06 8.67
C ASP A 396 -14.73 -16.27 9.37
N SER A 397 -15.90 -16.05 9.97
CA SER A 397 -16.68 -17.14 10.61
C SER A 397 -17.22 -18.16 9.60
N SER A 398 -17.23 -17.81 8.30
CA SER A 398 -17.59 -18.74 7.24
C SER A 398 -16.92 -18.34 5.92
N TYR A 399 -16.56 -19.37 5.16
CA TYR A 399 -16.03 -19.28 3.82
C TYR A 399 -16.94 -20.05 2.87
N GLU A 400 -16.92 -19.72 1.58
CA GLU A 400 -17.70 -20.39 0.54
C GLU A 400 -16.87 -20.46 -0.75
N GLY A 401 -16.78 -21.64 -1.38
CA GLY A 401 -16.01 -21.83 -2.61
C GLY A 401 -15.71 -23.30 -2.89
N ASP A 402 -14.64 -23.55 -3.64
CA ASP A 402 -14.12 -24.90 -3.89
C ASP A 402 -12.93 -25.16 -2.96
N PRO A 403 -13.04 -26.12 -2.00
CA PRO A 403 -12.03 -26.32 -0.96
C PRO A 403 -10.64 -26.67 -1.51
N GLU A 404 -10.54 -27.38 -2.62
CA GLU A 404 -9.22 -27.82 -3.13
C GLU A 404 -8.42 -26.71 -3.83
N THR A 405 -9.04 -25.56 -4.11
CA THR A 405 -8.45 -24.50 -4.95
C THR A 405 -8.18 -23.20 -4.22
N GLU A 406 -8.63 -23.02 -2.97
CA GLU A 406 -8.61 -21.72 -2.31
C GLU A 406 -7.68 -21.64 -1.11
N LEU A 407 -6.77 -20.68 -1.18
CA LEU A 407 -6.11 -20.04 -0.04
C LEU A 407 -7.16 -19.15 0.66
N LEU A 408 -7.57 -19.47 1.88
CA LEU A 408 -8.61 -18.73 2.58
C LEU A 408 -8.08 -17.45 3.22
N THR A 409 -6.99 -17.56 3.96
CA THR A 409 -6.33 -16.41 4.60
C THR A 409 -4.87 -16.73 4.92
N SER A 410 -4.06 -15.67 5.01
CA SER A 410 -2.67 -15.75 5.45
C SER A 410 -2.50 -14.88 6.69
N VAL A 411 -2.01 -15.43 7.76
CA VAL A 411 -1.84 -14.79 9.06
C VAL A 411 -0.38 -14.81 9.49
N SER A 412 0.00 -13.88 10.40
CA SER A 412 1.35 -13.86 10.95
C SER A 412 1.53 -14.95 12.01
N SER A 413 2.70 -15.56 12.05
CA SER A 413 3.12 -16.45 13.16
C SER A 413 3.84 -15.69 14.29
N THR A 414 3.97 -14.38 14.19
CA THR A 414 4.67 -13.55 15.17
C THR A 414 3.80 -12.40 15.66
N LEU A 415 3.93 -12.06 16.96
CA LEU A 415 3.27 -10.91 17.57
C LEU A 415 4.08 -9.65 17.35
N LEU A 416 3.45 -8.61 16.78
CA LEU A 416 4.06 -7.30 16.67
C LEU A 416 4.36 -6.71 18.06
N GLY A 417 5.61 -6.27 18.27
CA GLY A 417 6.03 -5.61 19.50
C GLY A 417 6.39 -6.55 20.67
N PHE A 418 6.27 -7.87 20.49
CA PHE A 418 6.64 -8.85 21.51
C PHE A 418 7.76 -9.77 21.00
N GLU A 419 9.00 -9.41 21.29
CA GLU A 419 10.15 -10.24 20.93
C GLU A 419 10.04 -11.61 21.62
N ASN A 420 10.27 -12.68 20.85
CA ASN A 420 10.21 -14.08 21.29
C ASN A 420 8.82 -14.62 21.70
N ALA A 421 7.75 -13.87 21.52
CA ALA A 421 6.41 -14.43 21.56
C ALA A 421 6.04 -15.02 20.20
N THR A 422 5.38 -16.16 20.20
CA THR A 422 4.93 -16.85 18.99
C THR A 422 3.44 -17.04 19.01
N ILE A 423 2.83 -17.02 17.82
CA ILE A 423 1.45 -17.43 17.61
C ILE A 423 1.48 -18.75 16.85
N SER A 424 0.71 -19.72 17.30
CA SER A 424 0.47 -20.96 16.59
C SER A 424 -1.03 -21.16 16.36
N TYR A 425 -1.35 -21.82 15.28
CA TYR A 425 -2.71 -22.10 14.84
C TYR A 425 -2.87 -23.61 14.65
N SER A 426 -4.02 -24.15 15.08
CA SER A 426 -4.38 -25.54 14.84
C SER A 426 -5.86 -25.68 14.57
N SER A 427 -6.22 -26.70 13.82
CA SER A 427 -7.60 -27.04 13.51
C SER A 427 -8.03 -28.27 14.30
N SER A 428 -9.27 -28.31 14.75
CA SER A 428 -9.87 -29.52 15.36
C SER A 428 -10.16 -30.62 14.34
N ASP A 429 -10.22 -30.27 13.05
CA ASP A 429 -10.39 -31.21 11.96
C ASP A 429 -9.57 -30.78 10.73
N GLU A 430 -8.41 -31.40 10.56
CA GLU A 430 -7.48 -31.13 9.46
C GLU A 430 -7.98 -31.69 8.10
N ASN A 431 -9.09 -32.44 8.08
CA ASN A 431 -9.75 -32.84 6.84
C ASN A 431 -10.68 -31.74 6.33
N VAL A 432 -11.11 -30.82 7.16
CA VAL A 432 -11.92 -29.65 6.78
C VAL A 432 -11.02 -28.42 6.57
N PHE A 433 -10.20 -28.07 7.56
CA PHE A 433 -9.26 -26.96 7.48
C PHE A 433 -7.88 -27.38 7.98
N TYR A 434 -6.86 -26.99 7.27
CA TYR A 434 -5.48 -27.21 7.70
C TYR A 434 -4.63 -25.93 7.53
N PHE A 435 -3.56 -25.87 8.30
CA PHE A 435 -2.59 -24.78 8.24
C PHE A 435 -1.30 -25.25 7.57
N ASP A 436 -0.84 -24.44 6.62
CA ASP A 436 0.50 -24.57 6.06
C ASP A 436 1.38 -23.46 6.64
N ASN A 437 2.56 -23.86 7.15
CA ASN A 437 3.52 -22.97 7.78
C ASN A 437 4.67 -22.73 6.79
N SER A 438 4.66 -21.62 6.09
CA SER A 438 5.76 -21.20 5.24
C SER A 438 6.25 -19.81 5.65
N ASP A 439 7.54 -19.70 5.96
CA ASP A 439 8.28 -18.42 6.04
C ASP A 439 7.65 -17.33 6.92
N ASN A 440 7.31 -17.64 8.19
CA ASN A 440 6.66 -16.75 9.16
C ASN A 440 5.22 -16.30 8.79
N LYS A 441 4.66 -16.88 7.75
CA LYS A 441 3.24 -16.81 7.45
C LYS A 441 2.63 -18.18 7.65
N VAL A 442 1.45 -18.18 8.23
CA VAL A 442 0.62 -19.36 8.39
C VAL A 442 -0.57 -19.22 7.47
N VAL A 443 -0.74 -20.15 6.58
CA VAL A 443 -1.78 -20.10 5.56
C VAL A 443 -2.88 -21.08 5.92
N LEU A 444 -4.13 -20.61 5.97
CA LEU A 444 -5.30 -21.45 6.16
C LEU A 444 -5.83 -21.92 4.81
N HIS A 445 -5.95 -23.22 4.67
CA HIS A 445 -6.57 -23.89 3.53
C HIS A 445 -7.81 -24.66 3.96
N ALA A 446 -8.81 -24.72 3.07
CA ALA A 446 -9.89 -25.69 3.18
C ALA A 446 -9.53 -26.95 2.37
N LYS A 447 -9.92 -28.11 2.87
CA LYS A 447 -9.74 -29.40 2.21
C LYS A 447 -11.10 -30.03 1.87
N ASP A 448 -12.11 -29.77 2.69
CA ASP A 448 -13.48 -30.24 2.47
C ASP A 448 -14.48 -29.27 3.11
N TYR A 449 -15.75 -29.45 2.77
CA TYR A 449 -16.86 -28.71 3.38
C TYR A 449 -17.10 -29.19 4.81
N GLY A 450 -17.41 -28.26 5.71
CA GLY A 450 -17.71 -28.60 7.07
C GLY A 450 -17.36 -27.50 8.05
N LYS A 451 -17.32 -27.88 9.33
CA LYS A 451 -16.98 -26.99 10.43
C LYS A 451 -15.77 -27.54 11.19
N ALA A 452 -14.91 -26.64 11.59
CA ALA A 452 -13.88 -26.96 12.56
C ALA A 452 -13.65 -25.80 13.54
N THR A 453 -13.14 -26.13 14.70
CA THR A 453 -12.68 -25.15 15.67
C THR A 453 -11.21 -24.87 15.44
N ILE A 454 -10.91 -23.63 15.10
CA ILE A 454 -9.54 -23.14 15.04
C ILE A 454 -9.11 -22.74 16.43
N THR A 455 -7.97 -23.26 16.88
CA THR A 455 -7.34 -22.87 18.13
C THR A 455 -6.14 -22.00 17.83
N ILE A 456 -6.12 -20.83 18.43
CA ILE A 456 -5.04 -19.86 18.33
C ILE A 456 -4.33 -19.86 19.68
N THR A 457 -3.03 -20.11 19.66
CA THR A 457 -2.22 -20.17 20.88
C THR A 457 -1.08 -19.18 20.81
N VAL A 458 -1.03 -18.30 21.81
CA VAL A 458 0.10 -17.40 22.04
C VAL A 458 1.01 -18.03 23.08
N SER A 459 2.29 -18.12 22.79
CA SER A 459 3.29 -18.73 23.66
C SER A 459 4.47 -17.80 23.89
N TYR A 460 4.97 -17.80 25.14
CA TYR A 460 6.16 -17.06 25.54
C TYR A 460 6.81 -17.74 26.75
N ASN A 461 8.10 -18.01 26.70
CA ASN A 461 8.89 -18.63 27.79
C ASN A 461 8.23 -19.87 28.39
N GLY A 462 7.63 -20.74 27.57
CA GLY A 462 7.00 -21.97 28.02
C GLY A 462 5.60 -21.82 28.65
N THR A 463 5.07 -20.60 28.68
CA THR A 463 3.67 -20.33 29.09
C THR A 463 2.86 -20.02 27.85
N SER A 464 1.62 -20.53 27.80
CA SER A 464 0.73 -20.34 26.63
C SER A 464 -0.68 -19.99 27.10
N LYS A 465 -1.36 -19.19 26.25
CA LYS A 465 -2.80 -18.90 26.32
C LYS A 465 -3.44 -19.17 24.99
N SER A 466 -4.60 -19.82 25.00
CA SER A 466 -5.31 -20.16 23.76
C SER A 466 -6.71 -19.57 23.74
N GLN A 467 -7.18 -19.26 22.55
CA GLN A 467 -8.57 -18.98 22.24
C GLN A 467 -9.02 -19.82 21.05
N THR A 468 -10.33 -19.97 20.91
CA THR A 468 -10.92 -20.78 19.84
C THR A 468 -11.98 -19.99 19.08
N ILE A 469 -12.07 -20.26 17.79
CA ILE A 469 -13.13 -19.77 16.91
C ILE A 469 -13.66 -20.95 16.09
N GLU A 470 -14.99 -21.09 15.99
CA GLU A 470 -15.61 -22.02 15.05
C GLU A 470 -15.72 -21.34 13.68
N ILE A 471 -15.20 -21.99 12.66
CA ILE A 471 -15.33 -21.56 11.27
C ILE A 471 -15.99 -22.64 10.44
N GLU A 472 -16.72 -22.24 9.40
CA GLU A 472 -17.46 -23.11 8.52
C GLU A 472 -17.07 -22.91 7.05
N TYR A 473 -16.79 -23.98 6.32
CA TYR A 473 -16.65 -23.95 4.89
C TYR A 473 -17.93 -24.48 4.23
N LYS A 474 -18.62 -23.59 3.50
CA LYS A 474 -19.94 -23.87 2.95
C LYS A 474 -19.85 -24.24 1.49
N LYS A 475 -20.68 -25.22 1.13
CA LYS A 475 -20.89 -25.54 -0.29
C LYS A 475 -21.65 -24.41 -0.98
N PRO A 476 -21.19 -23.91 -2.16
CA PRO A 476 -21.90 -22.88 -2.89
C PRO A 476 -23.33 -23.30 -3.21
N VAL A 477 -24.28 -22.43 -2.95
CA VAL A 477 -25.69 -22.68 -3.28
C VAL A 477 -25.90 -22.39 -4.75
N THR A 478 -25.98 -23.43 -5.55
CA THR A 478 -26.33 -23.32 -6.98
C THR A 478 -27.86 -23.18 -7.14
N TYR A 479 -28.31 -21.98 -7.43
CA TYR A 479 -29.70 -21.78 -7.83
C TYR A 479 -29.91 -22.28 -9.26
N LYS A 480 -30.67 -23.38 -9.43
CA LYS A 480 -31.20 -23.72 -10.75
C LYS A 480 -32.25 -22.67 -11.11
N ALA A 481 -32.01 -21.91 -12.17
CA ALA A 481 -33.04 -21.03 -12.72
C ALA A 481 -34.28 -21.86 -13.06
N CYS A 482 -35.36 -21.65 -12.32
CA CYS A 482 -36.68 -22.17 -12.72
C CYS A 482 -37.16 -21.33 -13.90
N ASN A 483 -37.16 -21.90 -15.10
CA ASN A 483 -37.87 -21.31 -16.23
C ASN A 483 -39.38 -21.41 -15.93
N ILE A 484 -39.95 -20.38 -15.36
CA ILE A 484 -41.41 -20.24 -15.26
C ILE A 484 -41.89 -19.69 -16.60
N TRP A 485 -42.46 -20.58 -17.43
CA TRP A 485 -43.20 -20.17 -18.61
C TRP A 485 -44.61 -19.74 -18.16
N PHE A 486 -44.91 -18.46 -18.29
CA PHE A 486 -46.28 -17.97 -18.20
C PHE A 486 -46.97 -18.25 -19.54
N TYR A 487 -48.02 -19.05 -19.51
CA TYR A 487 -48.96 -19.23 -20.63
C TYR A 487 -50.04 -18.14 -20.55
#